data_1e99d1c7e3863ca62f9c051c3442ff33
#
_entry.id   1e99d1c7e3863ca62f9c051c3442ff33
#
_cell.length_a   1.000
_cell.length_b   1.000
_cell.length_c   1.000
_cell.angle_alpha   90.00
_cell.angle_beta   90.00
_cell.angle_gamma   90.00
#
_symmetry.space_group_name_H-M   'P 1'
#
loop_
_entity.id
_entity.type
_entity.pdbx_description
1 polymer ?
#
loop_
_entity_poly.entity_id
_entity_poly.type
_entity_poly.pdbx_seq_one_letter_code
_entity_poly.pdbx_strand_id
1 'polypeptide(L)'
;MKCTTAKLAGFEQRDFAALTTADDAVNLAFKISGRVINIPIAKGQHVKRGELLAELDKRDVELQVNAAKATYTESLQRLERGRRLIEHNAISKQEFESLQSSAEQAKSAYENSLDLLADTRIVAPFDGIIERSYVDTYERVNSGQTIVRLVNPISTTVGFTAPESLIAYLDQPSTIFEVEFDAWPDVKFEAKIKSFARTSSDALGFPVSLRLVNIDSSKYKISPGMTCIAIVIIPEKQSKIVLPLTAIYAPMSGGEYVWVIDDESRVELRKVEINKLDGSDSVEVLSGVSIGDRIVTAGIYKLHENQLVRIIE
;
A
#
# COMPACT_ATOMS: atom_id res chain seq x y z
N MET A 1 -22.88 -25.59 35.85
CA MET A 1 -21.50 -25.08 35.82
C MET A 1 -21.16 -24.57 34.44
N LYS A 2 -20.35 -23.52 34.31
CA LYS A 2 -19.88 -23.09 32.98
C LYS A 2 -18.78 -24.04 32.51
N CYS A 3 -18.83 -24.42 31.27
CA CYS A 3 -17.80 -25.25 30.62
C CYS A 3 -17.41 -24.68 29.27
N THR A 4 -16.27 -25.05 28.78
CA THR A 4 -15.80 -24.80 27.42
C THR A 4 -15.42 -26.11 26.77
N THR A 5 -15.52 -26.16 25.44
CA THR A 5 -15.03 -27.32 24.69
C THR A 5 -13.60 -27.06 24.28
N ALA A 6 -12.72 -28.05 24.53
CA ALA A 6 -11.34 -27.99 24.08
C ALA A 6 -11.29 -27.90 22.55
N LYS A 7 -10.82 -26.77 22.02
CA LYS A 7 -10.71 -26.50 20.58
C LYS A 7 -9.21 -26.36 20.23
N LEU A 8 -8.91 -26.73 19.00
CA LEU A 8 -7.61 -26.40 18.43
C LEU A 8 -7.50 -24.88 18.24
N ALA A 9 -6.47 -24.26 18.80
CA ALA A 9 -6.02 -22.97 18.33
C ALA A 9 -5.32 -23.21 16.98
N GLY A 10 -6.00 -22.88 15.89
CA GLY A 10 -5.46 -23.11 14.54
C GLY A 10 -4.74 -21.89 13.95
N PHE A 11 -4.82 -20.74 14.62
CA PHE A 11 -4.29 -19.47 14.10
C PHE A 11 -3.75 -18.61 15.23
N GLU A 12 -2.57 -18.04 14.99
CA GLU A 12 -1.98 -17.00 15.83
C GLU A 12 -2.27 -15.63 15.20
N GLN A 13 -2.89 -14.72 15.93
CA GLN A 13 -3.12 -13.35 15.51
C GLN A 13 -2.01 -12.45 16.05
N ARG A 14 -1.46 -11.61 15.19
CA ARG A 14 -0.50 -10.56 15.54
C ARG A 14 -0.93 -9.24 14.98
N ASP A 15 -0.93 -8.22 15.83
CA ASP A 15 -1.40 -6.87 15.52
C ASP A 15 -0.22 -5.91 15.41
N PHE A 16 -0.21 -5.10 14.36
CA PHE A 16 0.85 -4.13 14.08
C PHE A 16 0.26 -2.76 13.82
N ALA A 17 0.84 -1.74 14.45
CA ALA A 17 0.53 -0.37 14.11
C ALA A 17 0.90 -0.09 12.65
N ALA A 18 -0.01 0.48 11.91
CA ALA A 18 0.10 0.69 10.48
C ALA A 18 -0.44 2.06 10.07
N LEU A 19 0.00 2.51 8.91
CA LEU A 19 -0.45 3.76 8.29
C LEU A 19 -0.80 3.52 6.83
N THR A 20 -1.83 4.20 6.36
CA THR A 20 -2.09 4.26 4.92
C THR A 20 -1.04 5.12 4.22
N THR A 21 -0.60 4.67 3.06
CA THR A 21 0.33 5.41 2.19
C THR A 21 -0.35 5.74 0.88
N ALA A 22 0.03 6.85 0.25
CA ALA A 22 -0.48 7.19 -1.07
C ALA A 22 -0.10 6.10 -2.07
N ASP A 23 -1.07 5.63 -2.87
CA ASP A 23 -0.82 4.65 -3.93
C ASP A 23 0.04 5.26 -5.04
N ASP A 24 -0.26 6.51 -5.41
CA ASP A 24 0.47 7.30 -6.38
C ASP A 24 0.84 8.63 -5.74
N ALA A 25 2.12 8.93 -5.71
CA ALA A 25 2.67 10.23 -5.34
C ALA A 25 3.80 10.58 -6.28
N VAL A 26 3.79 11.79 -6.84
CA VAL A 26 4.81 12.23 -7.78
C VAL A 26 5.30 13.62 -7.43
N ASN A 27 6.62 13.79 -7.47
CA ASN A 27 7.27 15.07 -7.41
C ASN A 27 7.42 15.59 -8.85
N LEU A 28 6.72 16.65 -9.17
CA LEU A 28 6.73 17.26 -10.49
C LEU A 28 7.79 18.35 -10.55
N ALA A 29 8.56 18.34 -11.62
CA ALA A 29 9.68 19.25 -11.88
C ALA A 29 9.64 19.70 -13.34
N PHE A 30 10.18 20.89 -13.62
CA PHE A 30 10.43 21.29 -14.99
C PHE A 30 11.65 20.56 -15.55
N LYS A 31 11.62 20.18 -16.81
CA LYS A 31 12.76 19.61 -17.52
C LYS A 31 13.80 20.64 -17.94
N ILE A 32 13.42 21.92 -17.97
CA ILE A 32 14.26 23.06 -18.34
C ILE A 32 14.33 24.05 -17.18
N SER A 33 15.39 24.84 -17.12
CA SER A 33 15.54 25.93 -16.16
C SER A 33 14.82 27.18 -16.65
N GLY A 34 14.23 27.94 -15.73
CA GLY A 34 13.53 29.17 -16.10
C GLY A 34 13.00 29.93 -14.91
N ARG A 35 12.29 31.02 -15.16
CA ARG A 35 11.56 31.79 -14.16
C ARG A 35 10.10 31.35 -14.15
N VAL A 36 9.58 31.00 -12.99
CA VAL A 36 8.18 30.67 -12.81
C VAL A 36 7.32 31.93 -12.92
N ILE A 37 6.33 31.95 -13.79
CA ILE A 37 5.42 33.10 -13.95
C ILE A 37 4.05 32.87 -13.34
N ASN A 38 3.65 31.60 -13.21
CA ASN A 38 2.32 31.27 -12.72
C ASN A 38 2.32 29.91 -11.98
N ILE A 39 1.64 29.88 -10.82
CA ILE A 39 1.35 28.66 -10.06
C ILE A 39 -0.13 28.77 -9.64
N PRO A 40 -1.08 28.36 -10.49
CA PRO A 40 -2.51 28.56 -10.27
C PRO A 40 -3.13 27.54 -9.32
N ILE A 41 -2.37 27.02 -8.35
CA ILE A 41 -2.77 25.95 -7.45
C ILE A 41 -2.52 26.32 -5.99
N ALA A 42 -3.32 25.72 -5.09
CA ALA A 42 -3.17 25.86 -3.65
C ALA A 42 -2.96 24.48 -2.98
N LYS A 43 -2.30 24.46 -1.83
CA LYS A 43 -2.17 23.26 -1.01
C LYS A 43 -3.56 22.73 -0.65
N GLY A 44 -3.78 21.42 -0.81
CA GLY A 44 -5.05 20.75 -0.58
C GLY A 44 -6.05 20.84 -1.73
N GLN A 45 -5.72 21.56 -2.81
CA GLN A 45 -6.58 21.68 -3.98
C GLN A 45 -6.65 20.35 -4.75
N HIS A 46 -7.87 19.98 -5.14
CA HIS A 46 -8.09 18.89 -6.08
C HIS A 46 -7.82 19.38 -7.52
N VAL A 47 -7.06 18.61 -8.25
CA VAL A 47 -6.72 18.87 -9.66
C VAL A 47 -7.05 17.65 -10.52
N LYS A 48 -7.42 17.89 -11.77
CA LYS A 48 -7.69 16.85 -12.75
C LYS A 48 -6.47 16.60 -13.63
N ARG A 49 -6.38 15.41 -14.19
CA ARG A 49 -5.36 15.07 -15.20
C ARG A 49 -5.36 16.10 -16.34
N GLY A 50 -4.17 16.60 -16.67
CA GLY A 50 -3.97 17.62 -17.70
C GLY A 50 -4.14 19.06 -17.20
N GLU A 51 -4.57 19.29 -15.97
CA GLU A 51 -4.70 20.63 -15.38
C GLU A 51 -3.33 21.26 -15.18
N LEU A 52 -3.22 22.57 -15.46
CA LEU A 52 -1.96 23.33 -15.33
C LEU A 52 -1.63 23.54 -13.86
N LEU A 53 -0.42 23.14 -13.47
CA LEU A 53 0.08 23.28 -12.09
C LEU A 53 1.10 24.39 -11.94
N ALA A 54 1.97 24.56 -12.94
CA ALA A 54 2.98 25.63 -12.96
C ALA A 54 3.40 25.95 -14.40
N GLU A 55 3.83 27.19 -14.64
CA GLU A 55 4.27 27.67 -15.95
C GLU A 55 5.53 28.54 -15.81
N LEU A 56 6.52 28.29 -16.67
CA LEU A 56 7.70 29.15 -16.83
C LEU A 56 7.43 30.30 -17.79
N ASP A 57 8.28 31.33 -17.75
CA ASP A 57 8.31 32.37 -18.79
C ASP A 57 8.71 31.73 -20.13
N LYS A 58 7.78 31.67 -21.03
CA LYS A 58 7.90 30.99 -22.32
C LYS A 58 8.24 31.89 -23.49
N ARG A 59 8.40 33.22 -23.27
CA ARG A 59 8.58 34.21 -24.35
C ARG A 59 9.73 33.86 -25.28
N ASP A 60 10.90 33.53 -24.73
CA ASP A 60 12.09 33.21 -25.51
C ASP A 60 11.90 31.89 -26.29
N VAL A 61 11.24 30.91 -25.66
CA VAL A 61 10.91 29.61 -26.30
C VAL A 61 9.87 29.78 -27.41
N GLU A 62 8.86 30.63 -27.23
CA GLU A 62 7.88 30.95 -28.27
C GLU A 62 8.52 31.63 -29.50
N LEU A 63 9.50 32.53 -29.29
CA LEU A 63 10.27 33.12 -30.37
C LEU A 63 11.10 32.05 -31.11
N GLN A 64 11.72 31.11 -30.41
CA GLN A 64 12.45 30.00 -31.01
C GLN A 64 11.52 29.08 -31.83
N VAL A 65 10.30 28.76 -31.33
CA VAL A 65 9.29 28.00 -32.05
C VAL A 65 8.91 28.70 -33.34
N ASN A 66 8.66 30.01 -33.29
CA ASN A 66 8.28 30.78 -34.47
C ASN A 66 9.40 30.81 -35.51
N ALA A 67 10.66 30.95 -35.11
CA ALA A 67 11.80 30.93 -36.01
C ALA A 67 11.98 29.55 -36.68
N ALA A 68 11.92 28.48 -35.91
CA ALA A 68 12.03 27.12 -36.41
C ALA A 68 10.87 26.75 -37.34
N LYS A 69 9.65 27.20 -37.03
CA LYS A 69 8.48 27.06 -37.90
C LYS A 69 8.65 27.74 -39.25
N ALA A 70 9.20 28.97 -39.27
CA ALA A 70 9.45 29.70 -40.53
C ALA A 70 10.46 28.94 -41.40
N THR A 71 11.57 28.45 -40.81
CA THR A 71 12.59 27.65 -41.52
C THR A 71 12.00 26.35 -42.08
N TYR A 72 11.20 25.64 -41.26
CA TYR A 72 10.54 24.41 -41.70
C TYR A 72 9.56 24.69 -42.87
N THR A 73 8.75 25.72 -42.74
CA THR A 73 7.78 26.12 -43.81
C THR A 73 8.51 26.43 -45.14
N GLU A 74 9.62 27.17 -45.06
CA GLU A 74 10.44 27.48 -46.24
C GLU A 74 11.03 26.21 -46.88
N SER A 75 11.62 25.34 -46.06
CA SER A 75 12.23 24.08 -46.52
C SER A 75 11.18 23.16 -47.17
N LEU A 76 9.98 23.08 -46.58
CA LEU A 76 8.86 22.31 -47.11
C LEU A 76 8.43 22.82 -48.48
N GLN A 77 8.32 24.15 -48.65
CA GLN A 77 7.97 24.77 -49.94
C GLN A 77 9.05 24.53 -51.00
N ARG A 78 10.34 24.53 -50.61
CA ARG A 78 11.44 24.15 -51.52
C ARG A 78 11.34 22.71 -51.94
N LEU A 79 11.08 21.80 -51.04
CA LEU A 79 10.89 20.36 -51.31
C LEU A 79 9.70 20.14 -52.28
N GLU A 80 8.58 20.80 -52.02
CA GLU A 80 7.40 20.68 -52.90
C GLU A 80 7.67 21.21 -54.33
N ARG A 81 8.44 22.29 -54.46
CA ARG A 81 8.90 22.77 -55.79
C ARG A 81 9.86 21.75 -56.41
N GLY A 82 10.80 21.22 -55.65
CA GLY A 82 11.73 20.16 -56.08
C GLY A 82 11.02 18.92 -56.56
N ARG A 83 9.95 18.49 -55.85
CA ARG A 83 9.12 17.33 -56.25
C ARG A 83 8.52 17.51 -57.65
N ARG A 84 7.99 18.72 -57.96
CA ARG A 84 7.45 19.03 -59.30
C ARG A 84 8.54 19.06 -60.38
N LEU A 85 9.75 19.56 -60.05
CA LEU A 85 10.87 19.62 -60.98
C LEU A 85 11.48 18.26 -61.31
N ILE A 86 11.57 17.34 -60.32
CA ILE A 86 12.09 15.99 -60.52
C ILE A 86 11.15 15.16 -61.42
N GLU A 87 9.84 15.35 -61.29
CA GLU A 87 8.83 14.72 -62.17
C GLU A 87 9.03 15.07 -63.67
N HIS A 88 9.57 16.27 -63.91
CA HIS A 88 9.89 16.74 -65.26
C HIS A 88 11.39 16.58 -65.64
N ASN A 89 12.17 15.85 -64.83
CA ASN A 89 13.63 15.68 -64.99
C ASN A 89 14.41 17.01 -65.01
N ALA A 90 13.90 18.06 -64.38
CA ALA A 90 14.50 19.40 -64.35
C ALA A 90 15.55 19.56 -63.23
N ILE A 91 15.67 18.63 -62.30
CA ILE A 91 16.70 18.55 -61.26
C ILE A 91 17.24 17.12 -61.17
N SER A 92 18.44 16.96 -60.60
CA SER A 92 19.02 15.65 -60.35
C SER A 92 18.38 14.95 -59.14
N LYS A 93 18.46 13.62 -59.08
CA LYS A 93 18.00 12.84 -57.94
C LYS A 93 18.72 13.27 -56.66
N GLN A 94 20.04 13.50 -56.76
CA GLN A 94 20.85 13.93 -55.62
C GLN A 94 20.39 15.31 -55.07
N GLU A 95 20.03 16.22 -55.94
CA GLU A 95 19.51 17.53 -55.56
C GLU A 95 18.13 17.42 -54.87
N PHE A 96 17.25 16.56 -55.37
CA PHE A 96 15.97 16.27 -54.74
C PHE A 96 16.16 15.63 -53.34
N GLU A 97 17.05 14.62 -53.20
CA GLU A 97 17.39 14.00 -51.91
C GLU A 97 17.97 15.03 -50.91
N SER A 98 18.76 16.00 -51.39
CA SER A 98 19.27 17.09 -50.57
C SER A 98 18.13 18.01 -50.03
N LEU A 99 17.15 18.35 -50.88
CA LEU A 99 15.98 19.14 -50.50
C LEU A 99 15.14 18.35 -49.49
N GLN A 100 14.98 17.04 -49.65
CA GLN A 100 14.25 16.18 -48.74
C GLN A 100 14.95 16.14 -47.36
N SER A 101 16.26 15.92 -47.35
CA SER A 101 17.04 15.90 -46.10
C SER A 101 16.99 17.24 -45.37
N SER A 102 17.04 18.37 -46.13
CA SER A 102 16.94 19.71 -45.52
C SER A 102 15.55 19.97 -44.91
N ALA A 103 14.48 19.50 -45.53
CA ALA A 103 13.14 19.63 -45.01
C ALA A 103 12.94 18.79 -43.74
N GLU A 104 13.49 17.57 -43.71
CA GLU A 104 13.44 16.70 -42.55
C GLU A 104 14.23 17.25 -41.34
N GLN A 105 15.42 17.83 -41.60
CA GLN A 105 16.20 18.50 -40.55
C GLN A 105 15.44 19.71 -39.98
N ALA A 106 14.83 20.55 -40.86
CA ALA A 106 14.05 21.70 -40.41
C ALA A 106 12.79 21.28 -39.64
N LYS A 107 12.14 20.17 -40.06
CA LYS A 107 11.02 19.57 -39.31
C LYS A 107 11.43 19.15 -37.90
N SER A 108 12.53 18.38 -37.78
CA SER A 108 13.03 17.91 -36.49
C SER A 108 13.41 19.07 -35.56
N ALA A 109 14.00 20.15 -36.12
CA ALA A 109 14.29 21.35 -35.34
C ALA A 109 13.01 22.06 -34.83
N TYR A 110 11.97 22.11 -35.67
CA TYR A 110 10.67 22.65 -35.26
C TYR A 110 9.98 21.82 -34.21
N GLU A 111 9.94 20.50 -34.37
CA GLU A 111 9.37 19.57 -33.38
C GLU A 111 10.10 19.67 -32.02
N ASN A 112 11.44 19.71 -32.03
CA ASN A 112 12.22 19.91 -30.80
C ASN A 112 11.89 21.26 -30.12
N SER A 113 11.65 22.31 -30.86
CA SER A 113 11.25 23.61 -30.29
C SER A 113 9.83 23.59 -29.69
N LEU A 114 8.91 22.77 -30.24
CA LEU A 114 7.59 22.53 -29.66
C LEU A 114 7.67 21.73 -28.34
N ASP A 115 8.55 20.74 -28.28
CA ASP A 115 8.79 19.97 -27.06
C ASP A 115 9.35 20.87 -25.95
N LEU A 116 10.31 21.77 -26.29
CA LEU A 116 10.80 22.78 -25.35
C LEU A 116 9.69 23.71 -24.84
N LEU A 117 8.76 24.10 -25.72
CA LEU A 117 7.60 24.87 -25.31
C LEU A 117 6.66 24.09 -24.40
N ALA A 118 6.44 22.83 -24.68
CA ALA A 118 5.67 21.95 -23.79
C ALA A 118 6.34 21.81 -22.41
N ASP A 119 7.67 21.71 -22.38
CA ASP A 119 8.46 21.59 -21.14
C ASP A 119 8.46 22.86 -20.27
N THR A 120 7.94 24.00 -20.78
CA THR A 120 7.68 25.20 -19.97
C THR A 120 6.46 25.07 -19.06
N ARG A 121 5.69 23.98 -19.16
CA ARG A 121 4.46 23.78 -18.40
C ARG A 121 4.51 22.47 -17.63
N ILE A 122 4.08 22.51 -16.39
CA ILE A 122 3.81 21.30 -15.58
C ILE A 122 2.30 21.12 -15.54
N VAL A 123 1.85 19.95 -15.97
CA VAL A 123 0.45 19.54 -15.91
C VAL A 123 0.31 18.29 -15.03
N ALA A 124 -0.86 18.11 -14.43
CA ALA A 124 -1.14 16.95 -13.58
C ALA A 124 -1.18 15.67 -14.43
N PRO A 125 -0.36 14.64 -14.10
CA PRO A 125 -0.35 13.36 -14.82
C PRO A 125 -1.56 12.46 -14.51
N PHE A 126 -2.22 12.70 -13.38
CA PHE A 126 -3.41 11.99 -12.91
C PHE A 126 -4.27 12.91 -12.02
N ASP A 127 -5.50 12.50 -11.73
CA ASP A 127 -6.40 13.21 -10.81
C ASP A 127 -5.89 13.08 -9.39
N GLY A 128 -5.69 14.20 -8.69
CA GLY A 128 -5.05 14.15 -7.38
C GLY A 128 -5.28 15.39 -6.52
N ILE A 129 -4.57 15.44 -5.42
CA ILE A 129 -4.53 16.58 -4.49
C ILE A 129 -3.10 17.13 -4.45
N ILE A 130 -2.99 18.45 -4.47
CA ILE A 130 -1.72 19.14 -4.26
C ILE A 130 -1.34 19.02 -2.77
N GLU A 131 -0.35 18.18 -2.48
CA GLU A 131 0.16 18.05 -1.11
C GLU A 131 0.96 19.29 -0.72
N ARG A 132 1.84 19.76 -1.62
CA ARG A 132 2.73 20.89 -1.36
C ARG A 132 3.25 21.51 -2.65
N SER A 133 3.38 22.86 -2.66
CA SER A 133 4.27 23.60 -3.56
C SER A 133 5.57 23.92 -2.84
N TYR A 134 6.71 23.82 -3.55
CA TYR A 134 8.06 24.06 -3.03
C TYR A 134 8.66 25.37 -3.50
N VAL A 135 8.01 26.08 -4.40
CA VAL A 135 8.47 27.31 -5.01
C VAL A 135 7.35 28.34 -5.11
N ASP A 136 7.74 29.60 -5.18
CA ASP A 136 6.83 30.73 -5.33
C ASP A 136 6.84 31.29 -6.77
N THR A 137 5.79 32.06 -7.09
CA THR A 137 5.71 32.78 -8.36
C THR A 137 6.87 33.80 -8.45
N TYR A 138 7.46 33.91 -9.64
CA TYR A 138 8.65 34.73 -9.99
C TYR A 138 9.97 34.21 -9.49
N GLU A 139 10.02 33.07 -8.83
CA GLU A 139 11.25 32.40 -8.46
C GLU A 139 11.94 31.79 -9.70
N ARG A 140 13.27 31.71 -9.67
CA ARG A 140 14.06 31.03 -10.70
C ARG A 140 14.34 29.61 -10.27
N VAL A 141 14.02 28.65 -11.13
CA VAL A 141 14.15 27.21 -10.86
C VAL A 141 15.13 26.54 -11.84
N ASN A 142 15.76 25.47 -11.37
CA ASN A 142 16.63 24.64 -12.19
C ASN A 142 15.88 23.43 -12.74
N SER A 143 16.42 22.87 -13.83
CA SER A 143 15.95 21.58 -14.37
C SER A 143 16.04 20.50 -13.29
N GLY A 144 14.96 19.71 -13.14
CA GLY A 144 14.85 18.63 -12.14
C GLY A 144 14.53 19.09 -10.71
N GLN A 145 14.47 20.41 -10.45
CA GLN A 145 14.05 20.92 -9.13
C GLN A 145 12.56 20.63 -8.92
N THR A 146 12.23 20.00 -7.80
CA THR A 146 10.83 19.71 -7.44
C THR A 146 10.03 20.99 -7.23
N ILE A 147 8.93 21.14 -7.95
CA ILE A 147 8.04 22.30 -7.92
C ILE A 147 6.79 21.99 -7.10
N VAL A 148 6.14 20.87 -7.39
CA VAL A 148 4.87 20.48 -6.79
C VAL A 148 4.89 19.00 -6.48
N ARG A 149 4.33 18.63 -5.33
CA ARG A 149 4.02 17.24 -4.99
C ARG A 149 2.53 17.00 -5.15
N LEU A 150 2.20 16.10 -6.08
CA LEU A 150 0.85 15.64 -6.36
C LEU A 150 0.67 14.24 -5.78
N VAL A 151 -0.44 14.01 -5.07
CA VAL A 151 -0.78 12.72 -4.45
C VAL A 151 -2.17 12.27 -4.85
N ASN A 152 -2.35 10.97 -5.00
CA ASN A 152 -3.68 10.40 -5.15
C ASN A 152 -4.42 10.49 -3.80
N PRO A 153 -5.62 11.08 -3.74
CA PRO A 153 -6.37 11.22 -2.50
C PRO A 153 -6.93 9.89 -1.97
N ILE A 154 -7.00 8.87 -2.81
CA ILE A 154 -7.49 7.54 -2.44
C ILE A 154 -6.29 6.67 -2.15
N SER A 155 -6.25 6.08 -0.97
CA SER A 155 -5.22 5.11 -0.60
C SER A 155 -5.84 3.72 -0.45
N THR A 156 -5.23 2.75 -1.12
CA THR A 156 -5.52 1.34 -0.91
C THR A 156 -4.33 0.58 -0.34
N THR A 157 -3.22 1.28 -0.10
CA THR A 157 -1.99 0.71 0.43
C THR A 157 -1.81 1.05 1.90
N VAL A 158 -1.54 0.02 2.71
CA VAL A 158 -1.25 0.12 4.15
C VAL A 158 0.18 -0.36 4.38
N GLY A 159 0.98 0.47 5.03
CA GLY A 159 2.36 0.15 5.40
C GLY A 159 2.48 -0.15 6.89
N PHE A 160 3.21 -1.21 7.23
CA PHE A 160 3.62 -1.52 8.60
C PHE A 160 5.03 -2.12 8.63
N THR A 161 5.62 -2.25 9.81
CA THR A 161 6.93 -2.86 9.99
C THR A 161 6.79 -4.21 10.69
N ALA A 162 7.26 -5.26 10.02
CA ALA A 162 7.22 -6.64 10.51
C ALA A 162 8.54 -7.02 11.20
N PRO A 163 8.51 -7.75 12.32
CA PRO A 163 9.70 -8.36 12.90
C PRO A 163 10.20 -9.53 12.04
N GLU A 164 11.47 -9.89 12.17
CA GLU A 164 12.08 -11.00 11.42
C GLU A 164 11.31 -12.31 11.55
N SER A 165 10.77 -12.60 12.74
CA SER A 165 9.99 -13.82 13.00
C SER A 165 8.73 -13.96 12.14
N LEU A 166 8.23 -12.86 11.56
CA LEU A 166 7.04 -12.84 10.71
C LEU A 166 7.36 -13.10 9.22
N ILE A 167 8.58 -12.77 8.78
CA ILE A 167 8.97 -12.80 7.36
C ILE A 167 8.73 -14.17 6.71
N ALA A 168 9.01 -15.26 7.45
CA ALA A 168 8.82 -16.62 6.95
C ALA A 168 7.35 -16.99 6.65
N TYR A 169 6.40 -16.21 7.16
CA TYR A 169 4.96 -16.46 7.01
C TYR A 169 4.30 -15.54 5.98
N LEU A 170 4.94 -14.41 5.63
CA LEU A 170 4.33 -13.40 4.74
C LEU A 170 3.99 -13.96 3.35
N ASP A 171 4.81 -14.85 2.80
CA ASP A 171 4.60 -15.46 1.48
C ASP A 171 3.73 -16.74 1.53
N GLN A 172 3.24 -17.16 2.70
CA GLN A 172 2.45 -18.37 2.80
C GLN A 172 0.99 -18.12 2.38
N PRO A 173 0.41 -18.95 1.51
CA PRO A 173 -0.98 -18.78 1.05
C PRO A 173 -2.02 -18.85 2.17
N SER A 174 -1.66 -19.45 3.29
CA SER A 174 -2.51 -19.62 4.47
C SER A 174 -2.48 -18.44 5.44
N THR A 175 -1.60 -17.46 5.23
CA THR A 175 -1.56 -16.23 6.03
C THR A 175 -2.64 -15.28 5.56
N ILE A 176 -3.48 -14.84 6.49
CA ILE A 176 -4.57 -13.89 6.23
C ILE A 176 -4.16 -12.52 6.76
N PHE A 177 -4.47 -11.49 5.98
CA PHE A 177 -4.22 -10.11 6.34
C PHE A 177 -5.54 -9.36 6.40
N GLU A 178 -5.77 -8.71 7.52
CA GLU A 178 -6.90 -7.81 7.74
C GLU A 178 -6.37 -6.46 8.22
N VAL A 179 -7.15 -5.41 7.98
CA VAL A 179 -6.82 -4.06 8.45
C VAL A 179 -8.05 -3.47 9.14
N GLU A 180 -7.85 -2.91 10.32
CA GLU A 180 -8.87 -2.20 11.08
C GLU A 180 -8.44 -0.75 11.25
N PHE A 181 -9.33 0.20 10.91
CA PHE A 181 -9.05 1.64 11.02
C PHE A 181 -9.64 2.22 12.29
N ASP A 182 -8.90 3.12 12.94
CA ASP A 182 -9.40 3.86 14.11
C ASP A 182 -10.69 4.64 13.79
N ALA A 183 -10.86 5.06 12.52
CA ALA A 183 -12.05 5.77 12.07
C ALA A 183 -13.30 4.87 11.96
N TRP A 184 -13.14 3.57 11.83
CA TRP A 184 -14.23 2.57 11.71
C TRP A 184 -13.90 1.35 12.57
N PRO A 185 -14.06 1.46 13.89
CA PRO A 185 -13.82 0.36 14.81
C PRO A 185 -14.78 -0.81 14.48
N ASP A 186 -14.33 -2.02 14.72
CA ASP A 186 -15.03 -3.28 14.45
C ASP A 186 -15.28 -3.59 12.95
N VAL A 187 -14.76 -2.77 12.03
CA VAL A 187 -14.81 -3.06 10.59
C VAL A 187 -13.45 -3.55 10.12
N LYS A 188 -13.38 -4.82 9.75
CA LYS A 188 -12.19 -5.45 9.22
C LYS A 188 -12.20 -5.42 7.70
N PHE A 189 -11.14 -4.88 7.13
CA PHE A 189 -10.93 -4.81 5.68
C PHE A 189 -9.97 -5.91 5.27
N GLU A 190 -10.37 -6.73 4.31
CA GLU A 190 -9.49 -7.74 3.73
C GLU A 190 -8.30 -7.05 3.03
N ALA A 191 -7.11 -7.61 3.22
CA ALA A 191 -5.89 -7.11 2.59
C ALA A 191 -5.07 -8.25 1.99
N LYS A 192 -4.23 -7.89 1.00
CA LYS A 192 -3.25 -8.81 0.40
C LYS A 192 -1.88 -8.17 0.40
N ILE A 193 -0.85 -8.99 0.47
CA ILE A 193 0.51 -8.49 0.34
C ILE A 193 0.69 -7.81 -1.02
N LYS A 194 1.17 -6.57 -1.01
CA LYS A 194 1.59 -5.82 -2.19
C LYS A 194 3.09 -6.00 -2.42
N SER A 195 3.86 -5.83 -1.36
CA SER A 195 5.31 -6.02 -1.36
C SER A 195 5.84 -6.05 0.06
N PHE A 196 7.00 -6.66 0.26
CA PHE A 196 7.77 -6.52 1.50
C PHE A 196 9.26 -6.52 1.19
N ALA A 197 10.04 -5.81 2.00
CA ALA A 197 11.49 -5.80 1.88
C ALA A 197 12.08 -7.04 2.58
N ARG A 198 13.04 -7.70 1.92
CA ARG A 198 13.81 -8.81 2.52
C ARG A 198 15.09 -8.33 3.21
N THR A 199 15.34 -7.03 3.14
CA THR A 199 16.46 -6.36 3.80
C THR A 199 15.92 -5.29 4.72
N SER A 200 16.37 -5.27 5.96
CA SER A 200 16.08 -4.18 6.89
C SER A 200 17.11 -3.07 6.69
N SER A 201 16.64 -1.84 6.53
CA SER A 201 17.51 -0.66 6.45
C SER A 201 17.79 -0.04 7.83
N ASP A 202 17.02 -0.45 8.84
CA ASP A 202 17.12 0.03 10.20
C ASP A 202 16.80 -1.09 11.23
N ALA A 203 17.02 -0.80 12.51
CA ALA A 203 16.78 -1.76 13.59
C ALA A 203 15.28 -1.98 13.91
N LEU A 204 14.37 -1.33 13.19
CA LEU A 204 12.94 -1.37 13.48
C LEU A 204 12.24 -2.58 12.86
N GLY A 205 12.85 -3.23 11.87
CA GLY A 205 12.31 -4.41 11.20
C GLY A 205 12.16 -4.26 9.69
N PHE A 206 11.30 -5.06 9.10
CA PHE A 206 11.13 -5.18 7.66
C PHE A 206 9.88 -4.45 7.20
N PRO A 207 9.99 -3.45 6.31
CA PRO A 207 8.83 -2.76 5.75
C PRO A 207 7.94 -3.71 4.94
N VAL A 208 6.66 -3.73 5.27
CA VAL A 208 5.61 -4.51 4.57
C VAL A 208 4.55 -3.55 4.08
N SER A 209 4.12 -3.74 2.84
CA SER A 209 3.00 -3.02 2.23
C SER A 209 1.89 -4.00 1.89
N LEU A 210 0.71 -3.75 2.41
CA LEU A 210 -0.52 -4.46 2.08
C LEU A 210 -1.35 -3.63 1.09
N ARG A 211 -2.11 -4.29 0.26
CA ARG A 211 -3.15 -3.68 -0.57
C ARG A 211 -4.51 -4.13 -0.04
N LEU A 212 -5.34 -3.18 0.30
CA LEU A 212 -6.73 -3.43 0.65
C LEU A 212 -7.50 -3.92 -0.58
N VAL A 213 -8.39 -4.90 -0.41
CA VAL A 213 -9.22 -5.47 -1.47
C VAL A 213 -10.70 -5.33 -1.11
N ASN A 214 -11.56 -5.33 -2.13
CA ASN A 214 -13.01 -5.29 -1.96
C ASN A 214 -13.56 -4.10 -1.16
N ILE A 215 -12.90 -2.91 -1.29
CA ILE A 215 -13.33 -1.70 -0.58
C ILE A 215 -14.48 -1.03 -1.31
N ASP A 216 -15.55 -0.74 -0.61
CA ASP A 216 -16.58 0.19 -1.09
C ASP A 216 -16.11 1.64 -0.88
N SER A 217 -15.48 2.21 -1.92
CA SER A 217 -14.95 3.58 -1.89
C SER A 217 -16.04 4.66 -1.78
N SER A 218 -17.32 4.31 -1.97
CA SER A 218 -18.44 5.23 -1.75
C SER A 218 -18.74 5.41 -0.26
N LYS A 219 -18.54 4.34 0.52
CA LYS A 219 -18.81 4.29 1.96
C LYS A 219 -17.57 4.64 2.79
N TYR A 220 -16.41 4.14 2.39
CA TYR A 220 -15.16 4.28 3.13
C TYR A 220 -14.15 5.12 2.34
N LYS A 221 -13.96 6.38 2.75
CA LYS A 221 -12.99 7.30 2.14
C LYS A 221 -11.66 7.16 2.87
N ILE A 222 -10.82 6.25 2.41
CA ILE A 222 -9.51 6.00 2.98
C ILE A 222 -8.52 6.98 2.32
N SER A 223 -7.90 7.83 3.14
CA SER A 223 -6.92 8.82 2.71
C SER A 223 -5.52 8.43 3.18
N PRO A 224 -4.45 8.83 2.47
CA PRO A 224 -3.09 8.66 2.96
C PRO A 224 -2.87 9.29 4.34
N GLY A 225 -2.11 8.60 5.21
CA GLY A 225 -1.79 9.07 6.56
C GLY A 225 -2.82 8.69 7.64
N MET A 226 -3.86 7.92 7.31
CA MET A 226 -4.78 7.39 8.32
C MET A 226 -4.12 6.27 9.12
N THR A 227 -4.30 6.31 10.45
CA THR A 227 -3.86 5.26 11.38
C THR A 227 -4.77 4.04 11.31
N CYS A 228 -4.16 2.88 11.40
CA CYS A 228 -4.86 1.60 11.39
C CYS A 228 -4.02 0.52 12.08
N ILE A 229 -4.64 -0.61 12.33
CA ILE A 229 -4.00 -1.82 12.81
C ILE A 229 -3.96 -2.84 11.66
N ALA A 230 -2.78 -3.31 11.31
CA ALA A 230 -2.61 -4.45 10.42
C ALA A 230 -2.64 -5.73 11.25
N ILE A 231 -3.63 -6.57 11.00
CA ILE A 231 -3.88 -7.83 11.69
C ILE A 231 -3.35 -8.94 10.78
N VAL A 232 -2.36 -9.68 11.27
CA VAL A 232 -1.76 -10.81 10.56
C VAL A 232 -2.16 -12.10 11.26
N ILE A 233 -2.89 -12.95 10.56
CA ILE A 233 -3.38 -14.22 11.07
C ILE A 233 -2.57 -15.33 10.40
N ILE A 234 -1.77 -16.03 11.21
CA ILE A 234 -0.83 -17.06 10.77
C ILE A 234 -1.37 -18.43 11.20
N PRO A 235 -1.38 -19.43 10.30
CA PRO A 235 -1.71 -20.80 10.72
C PRO A 235 -0.63 -21.33 11.64
N GLU A 236 -1.03 -21.85 12.76
CA GLU A 236 -0.11 -22.43 13.73
C GLU A 236 0.41 -23.78 13.22
N LYS A 237 1.74 -23.97 13.26
CA LYS A 237 2.40 -25.21 12.77
C LYS A 237 2.06 -26.46 13.56
N GLN A 238 1.63 -26.30 14.81
CA GLN A 238 1.17 -27.38 15.67
C GLN A 238 -0.20 -27.00 16.20
N SER A 239 -1.15 -27.90 15.98
CA SER A 239 -2.49 -27.76 16.54
C SER A 239 -2.40 -27.82 18.06
N LYS A 240 -2.50 -26.68 18.71
CA LYS A 240 -2.43 -26.55 20.17
C LYS A 240 -3.83 -26.51 20.76
N ILE A 241 -4.01 -27.19 21.87
CA ILE A 241 -5.22 -27.05 22.67
C ILE A 241 -5.01 -25.87 23.60
N VAL A 242 -5.88 -24.85 23.48
CA VAL A 242 -5.85 -23.69 24.36
C VAL A 242 -7.08 -23.70 25.24
N LEU A 243 -6.86 -23.53 26.55
CA LEU A 243 -7.92 -23.45 27.55
C LEU A 243 -7.87 -22.10 28.27
N PRO A 244 -9.02 -21.54 28.69
CA PRO A 244 -9.03 -20.39 29.58
C PRO A 244 -8.26 -20.69 30.87
N LEU A 245 -7.48 -19.74 31.37
CA LEU A 245 -6.73 -19.90 32.61
C LEU A 245 -7.63 -20.28 33.80
N THR A 246 -8.90 -19.89 33.77
CA THR A 246 -9.93 -20.24 34.76
C THR A 246 -10.31 -21.72 34.76
N ALA A 247 -9.90 -22.49 33.76
CA ALA A 247 -10.12 -23.94 33.70
C ALA A 247 -9.02 -24.74 34.41
N ILE A 248 -7.88 -24.12 34.72
CA ILE A 248 -6.74 -24.78 35.31
C ILE A 248 -6.92 -24.83 36.82
N TYR A 249 -6.97 -26.05 37.36
CA TYR A 249 -7.00 -26.34 38.80
C TYR A 249 -5.59 -26.64 39.27
N ALA A 250 -5.06 -25.78 40.13
CA ALA A 250 -3.73 -25.94 40.75
C ALA A 250 -3.92 -26.10 42.27
N PRO A 251 -3.92 -27.35 42.80
CA PRO A 251 -4.03 -27.60 44.24
C PRO A 251 -2.72 -27.24 44.96
N MET A 252 -2.81 -27.02 46.31
CA MET A 252 -1.64 -26.75 47.15
C MET A 252 -0.61 -27.89 47.17
N SER A 253 -1.03 -29.09 46.82
CA SER A 253 -0.14 -30.27 46.72
C SER A 253 0.76 -30.26 45.49
N GLY A 254 0.57 -29.26 44.59
CA GLY A 254 1.31 -29.11 43.33
C GLY A 254 0.66 -29.87 42.16
N GLY A 255 1.09 -29.49 40.97
CA GLY A 255 0.57 -30.01 39.71
C GLY A 255 -0.59 -29.22 39.16
N GLU A 256 -0.82 -29.37 37.87
CA GLU A 256 -1.89 -28.67 37.10
C GLU A 256 -2.88 -29.71 36.63
N TYR A 257 -4.15 -29.43 36.80
CA TYR A 257 -5.25 -30.31 36.49
C TYR A 257 -6.38 -29.57 35.83
N VAL A 258 -7.23 -30.31 35.13
CA VAL A 258 -8.52 -29.82 34.58
C VAL A 258 -9.63 -30.78 34.99
N TRP A 259 -10.84 -30.22 35.10
CA TRP A 259 -12.05 -31.02 35.28
C TRP A 259 -12.67 -31.27 33.92
N VAL A 260 -12.66 -32.54 33.49
CA VAL A 260 -13.29 -32.98 32.22
C VAL A 260 -14.68 -33.53 32.55
N ILE A 261 -15.66 -33.17 31.76
CA ILE A 261 -17.05 -33.67 31.90
C ILE A 261 -17.23 -34.83 30.92
N ASP A 262 -17.58 -36.00 31.45
CA ASP A 262 -17.90 -37.18 30.63
C ASP A 262 -19.30 -37.13 30.01
N ASP A 263 -19.69 -38.18 29.28
CA ASP A 263 -20.99 -38.29 28.62
C ASP A 263 -22.14 -38.48 29.62
N GLU A 264 -21.85 -38.91 30.83
CA GLU A 264 -22.84 -39.09 31.93
C GLU A 264 -22.97 -37.81 32.79
N SER A 265 -22.34 -36.70 32.38
CA SER A 265 -22.30 -35.41 33.08
C SER A 265 -21.62 -35.49 34.46
N ARG A 266 -20.67 -36.40 34.63
CA ARG A 266 -19.77 -36.48 35.79
C ARG A 266 -18.44 -35.81 35.49
N VAL A 267 -17.79 -35.33 36.53
CA VAL A 267 -16.45 -34.68 36.39
C VAL A 267 -15.36 -35.64 36.81
N GLU A 268 -14.33 -35.70 35.96
CA GLU A 268 -13.08 -36.42 36.17
C GLU A 268 -11.93 -35.42 36.31
N LEU A 269 -11.07 -35.58 37.32
CA LEU A 269 -9.88 -34.76 37.49
C LEU A 269 -8.74 -35.34 36.65
N ARG A 270 -8.33 -34.61 35.62
CA ARG A 270 -7.27 -35.05 34.71
C ARG A 270 -6.04 -34.17 34.85
N LYS A 271 -4.87 -34.78 35.05
CA LYS A 271 -3.60 -34.08 35.10
C LYS A 271 -3.26 -33.57 33.71
N VAL A 272 -2.82 -32.31 33.62
CA VAL A 272 -2.40 -31.66 32.37
C VAL A 272 -0.98 -31.14 32.51
N GLU A 273 -0.34 -30.99 31.36
CA GLU A 273 0.94 -30.32 31.25
C GLU A 273 0.72 -29.04 30.44
N ILE A 274 1.04 -27.91 31.06
CA ILE A 274 0.89 -26.60 30.45
C ILE A 274 2.24 -26.02 30.05
N ASN A 275 2.32 -25.26 28.95
CA ASN A 275 3.56 -24.68 28.46
C ASN A 275 3.62 -23.17 28.75
N LYS A 276 2.85 -22.39 28.03
CA LYS A 276 2.89 -20.91 28.08
C LYS A 276 1.49 -20.34 28.24
N LEU A 277 1.44 -19.13 28.80
CA LEU A 277 0.26 -18.27 28.66
C LEU A 277 0.12 -17.88 27.20
N ASP A 278 -1.06 -18.07 26.66
CA ASP A 278 -1.46 -17.63 25.32
C ASP A 278 -2.34 -16.40 25.50
N GLY A 279 -1.75 -15.22 25.32
CA GLY A 279 -2.37 -13.96 25.67
C GLY A 279 -2.50 -13.71 27.18
N SER A 280 -3.51 -12.94 27.60
CA SER A 280 -3.76 -12.56 29.01
C SER A 280 -4.59 -13.58 29.77
N ASP A 281 -5.43 -14.37 29.11
CA ASP A 281 -6.53 -15.14 29.74
C ASP A 281 -6.53 -16.63 29.40
N SER A 282 -5.57 -17.11 28.60
CA SER A 282 -5.55 -18.47 28.08
C SER A 282 -4.19 -19.12 28.29
N VAL A 283 -4.17 -20.45 28.31
CA VAL A 283 -2.97 -21.27 28.49
C VAL A 283 -2.92 -22.41 27.48
N GLU A 284 -1.74 -22.63 26.91
CA GLU A 284 -1.47 -23.74 25.99
C GLU A 284 -1.33 -25.03 26.80
N VAL A 285 -2.09 -26.08 26.44
CA VAL A 285 -2.03 -27.41 27.06
C VAL A 285 -1.30 -28.36 26.12
N LEU A 286 -0.19 -28.94 26.63
CA LEU A 286 0.66 -29.87 25.86
C LEU A 286 0.13 -31.30 25.89
N SER A 287 -0.42 -31.72 27.03
CA SER A 287 -0.93 -33.09 27.21
C SER A 287 -2.03 -33.17 28.26
N GLY A 288 -2.83 -34.23 28.23
CA GLY A 288 -3.88 -34.50 29.21
C GLY A 288 -5.29 -34.14 28.80
N VAL A 289 -5.48 -33.42 27.65
CA VAL A 289 -6.77 -33.05 27.12
C VAL A 289 -6.87 -33.45 25.66
N SER A 290 -8.03 -33.92 25.24
CA SER A 290 -8.33 -34.25 23.85
C SER A 290 -9.27 -33.22 23.23
N ILE A 291 -9.20 -33.07 21.87
CA ILE A 291 -10.11 -32.21 21.13
C ILE A 291 -11.54 -32.68 21.34
N GLY A 292 -12.41 -31.78 21.71
CA GLY A 292 -13.82 -32.09 21.97
C GLY A 292 -14.12 -32.34 23.47
N ASP A 293 -13.10 -32.49 24.32
CA ASP A 293 -13.32 -32.61 25.77
C ASP A 293 -14.05 -31.39 26.31
N ARG A 294 -15.06 -31.62 27.15
CA ARG A 294 -15.82 -30.54 27.82
C ARG A 294 -15.14 -30.23 29.14
N ILE A 295 -14.58 -29.04 29.26
CA ILE A 295 -13.77 -28.63 30.42
C ILE A 295 -14.52 -27.61 31.25
N VAL A 296 -14.55 -27.81 32.58
CA VAL A 296 -15.19 -26.86 33.50
C VAL A 296 -14.33 -25.60 33.65
N THR A 297 -14.95 -24.42 33.47
CA THR A 297 -14.27 -23.12 33.58
C THR A 297 -14.66 -22.28 34.80
N ALA A 298 -15.69 -22.70 35.55
CA ALA A 298 -16.12 -21.99 36.76
C ALA A 298 -16.49 -22.93 37.89
N GLY A 299 -16.02 -22.61 39.10
CA GLY A 299 -16.29 -23.38 40.31
C GLY A 299 -15.36 -24.59 40.52
N ILE A 300 -14.23 -24.64 39.83
CA ILE A 300 -13.25 -25.76 39.78
C ILE A 300 -12.74 -26.18 41.17
N TYR A 301 -12.64 -25.27 42.14
CA TYR A 301 -12.17 -25.55 43.50
C TYR A 301 -13.22 -26.20 44.43
N LYS A 302 -14.49 -26.31 43.97
CA LYS A 302 -15.59 -26.89 44.73
C LYS A 302 -16.01 -28.27 44.27
N LEU A 303 -15.33 -28.81 43.25
CA LEU A 303 -15.63 -30.08 42.63
C LEU A 303 -14.93 -31.22 43.34
N HIS A 304 -15.58 -32.39 43.36
CA HIS A 304 -15.02 -33.68 43.80
C HIS A 304 -15.09 -34.67 42.65
N GLU A 305 -14.19 -35.60 42.63
CA GLU A 305 -14.12 -36.64 41.61
C GLU A 305 -15.44 -37.44 41.54
N ASN A 306 -15.85 -37.73 40.30
CA ASN A 306 -17.09 -38.47 40.00
C ASN A 306 -18.41 -37.72 40.34
N GLN A 307 -18.32 -36.42 40.64
CA GLN A 307 -19.50 -35.61 40.97
C GLN A 307 -20.36 -35.32 39.73
N LEU A 308 -21.68 -35.52 39.86
CA LEU A 308 -22.64 -35.14 38.82
C LEU A 308 -22.78 -33.63 38.78
N VAL A 309 -22.64 -33.05 37.59
CA VAL A 309 -22.72 -31.60 37.35
C VAL A 309 -23.80 -31.26 36.34
N ARG A 310 -24.47 -30.11 36.54
CA ARG A 310 -25.39 -29.55 35.57
C ARG A 310 -24.70 -28.42 34.82
N ILE A 311 -24.60 -28.57 33.49
CA ILE A 311 -24.04 -27.54 32.60
C ILE A 311 -25.04 -26.39 32.49
N ILE A 312 -24.55 -25.18 32.62
CA ILE A 312 -25.28 -23.93 32.44
C ILE A 312 -24.56 -23.23 31.28
N GLU A 313 -25.24 -23.04 30.17
CA GLU A 313 -24.74 -22.30 29.02
C GLU A 313 -24.48 -20.83 29.35
#